data_a0a3037adbb2e668290c08ed57c9805b
#
_entry.id   a0a3037adbb2e668290c08ed57c9805b
#
_cell.length_a   1.000
_cell.length_b   1.000
_cell.length_c   1.000
_cell.angle_alpha   90.00
_cell.angle_beta   90.00
_cell.angle_gamma   90.00
#
_symmetry.space_group_name_H-M   'P 1'
#
loop_
_entity.id
_entity.type
_entity.pdbx_description
1 polymer ?
#
loop_
_entity_poly.entity_id
_entity_poly.type
_entity_poly.pdbx_seq_one_letter_code
_entity_poly.pdbx_strand_id
1 'polypeptide(L)'
;MRRTILASLPLVLGFGVLLAALADAQAPPTWKQGQPSSMADSTLAPIPQPPAPKAAAEIPVDKIKVPPGFKVSLWASGINNARVMTWGEKGTLFVSSRTAGNVYAVVDKGGQREVKTIAKGLNLPNGLAFKDGVLYIAEIHRITKMVGIEDKLDAPPAMEVVYDILPRDLPHGWKYLAFGPDGKLYFNIGAPCNICIPPDTHANISRVNPDGTGFEYVAHGVRNSVGFDWHPVTKELYFATHARDWLGEDVPSDRFDVASKKGLHFGFPYCHQGDILDPEFGRGRSCSEFAPPLIKTGPHVAGNGVEFYTGSMFPAEYKNRVFLAQRGSWNRTQKSGFKVMMVTLRTGDVPKYEVFAEGWLQGDQIWGRPVYTRQMKDGSLLIADDYAGAIYRVTYQP
;
A
#
# COMPACT_ATOMS: atom_id res chain seq x y z
N MET A 1 -78.36 -38.16 -50.11
CA MET A 1 -77.03 -38.57 -49.63
C MET A 1 -76.24 -37.38 -49.13
N ARG A 2 -76.21 -37.20 -47.85
CA ARG A 2 -75.42 -36.12 -47.23
C ARG A 2 -74.26 -36.76 -46.46
N ARG A 3 -73.02 -36.42 -46.85
CA ARG A 3 -71.80 -36.88 -46.19
C ARG A 3 -71.46 -35.91 -45.09
N THR A 4 -71.39 -36.36 -43.85
CA THR A 4 -70.94 -35.62 -42.66
C THR A 4 -69.43 -35.77 -42.61
N ILE A 5 -68.71 -34.63 -42.58
CA ILE A 5 -67.26 -34.59 -42.40
C ILE A 5 -67.00 -34.28 -40.89
N LEU A 6 -66.37 -35.24 -40.22
CA LEU A 6 -65.86 -35.06 -38.87
C LEU A 6 -64.50 -34.35 -38.96
N ALA A 7 -64.41 -33.16 -38.33
CA ALA A 7 -63.18 -32.44 -38.19
C ALA A 7 -62.52 -32.87 -36.86
N SER A 8 -61.30 -33.43 -36.93
CA SER A 8 -60.45 -33.74 -35.79
C SER A 8 -59.59 -32.53 -35.43
N LEU A 9 -59.75 -31.99 -34.18
CA LEU A 9 -58.86 -31.01 -33.61
C LEU A 9 -57.59 -31.70 -33.11
N PRO A 10 -56.40 -31.16 -33.37
CA PRO A 10 -55.17 -31.61 -32.72
C PRO A 10 -55.01 -30.92 -31.35
N LEU A 11 -54.79 -31.73 -30.32
CA LEU A 11 -54.46 -31.34 -28.97
C LEU A 11 -52.98 -30.88 -28.96
N VAL A 12 -52.74 -29.57 -28.84
CA VAL A 12 -51.39 -29.00 -28.65
C VAL A 12 -51.06 -29.07 -27.16
N LEU A 13 -50.24 -30.05 -26.78
CA LEU A 13 -49.59 -30.11 -25.48
C LEU A 13 -48.48 -29.06 -25.44
N GLY A 14 -48.73 -27.90 -24.77
CA GLY A 14 -47.72 -26.91 -24.48
C GLY A 14 -46.75 -27.40 -23.41
N PHE A 15 -45.53 -27.75 -23.80
CA PHE A 15 -44.41 -27.91 -22.89
C PHE A 15 -43.96 -26.54 -22.41
N GLY A 16 -44.39 -26.14 -21.19
CA GLY A 16 -43.86 -25.00 -20.49
C GLY A 16 -42.44 -25.29 -20.04
N VAL A 17 -41.44 -24.78 -20.73
CA VAL A 17 -40.04 -24.78 -20.28
C VAL A 17 -39.96 -23.74 -19.17
N LEU A 18 -39.91 -24.18 -17.89
CA LEU A 18 -39.49 -23.37 -16.76
C LEU A 18 -37.99 -23.09 -16.95
N LEU A 19 -37.64 -21.93 -17.50
CA LEU A 19 -36.31 -21.35 -17.41
C LEU A 19 -36.13 -20.90 -15.95
N ALA A 20 -35.57 -21.81 -15.12
CA ALA A 20 -34.99 -21.40 -13.85
C ALA A 20 -33.80 -20.48 -14.16
N ALA A 21 -33.96 -19.19 -13.94
CA ALA A 21 -32.87 -18.24 -13.92
C ALA A 21 -31.90 -18.68 -12.81
N LEU A 22 -30.83 -19.36 -13.18
CA LEU A 22 -29.68 -19.53 -12.31
C LEU A 22 -29.14 -18.11 -12.10
N ALA A 23 -29.46 -17.53 -10.94
CA ALA A 23 -28.77 -16.34 -10.48
C ALA A 23 -27.28 -16.76 -10.40
N ASP A 24 -26.46 -16.23 -11.28
CA ASP A 24 -25.01 -16.32 -11.18
C ASP A 24 -24.64 -15.80 -9.80
N ALA A 25 -24.37 -16.70 -8.87
CA ALA A 25 -23.85 -16.34 -7.56
C ALA A 25 -22.47 -15.74 -7.80
N GLN A 26 -22.41 -14.42 -7.86
CA GLN A 26 -21.19 -13.69 -8.06
C GLN A 26 -20.18 -14.14 -6.99
N ALA A 27 -18.99 -14.58 -7.40
CA ALA A 27 -17.97 -15.07 -6.49
C ALA A 27 -17.77 -14.05 -5.34
N PRO A 28 -17.66 -14.51 -4.09
CA PRO A 28 -17.53 -13.61 -2.96
C PRO A 28 -16.29 -12.71 -3.15
N PRO A 29 -16.36 -11.45 -2.70
CA PRO A 29 -15.23 -10.53 -2.82
C PRO A 29 -13.97 -11.14 -2.21
N THR A 30 -12.82 -10.91 -2.83
CA THR A 30 -11.53 -11.49 -2.41
C THR A 30 -11.15 -11.20 -0.97
N TRP A 31 -11.61 -10.06 -0.40
CA TRP A 31 -11.38 -9.71 1.00
C TRP A 31 -12.18 -10.57 1.99
N LYS A 32 -13.20 -11.31 1.55
CA LYS A 32 -13.92 -12.30 2.37
C LYS A 32 -13.23 -13.66 2.43
N GLN A 33 -12.19 -13.90 1.67
CA GLN A 33 -11.45 -15.17 1.72
C GLN A 33 -10.90 -15.42 3.12
N GLY A 34 -11.11 -16.62 3.65
CA GLY A 34 -10.69 -17.01 5.00
C GLY A 34 -11.54 -16.40 6.13
N GLN A 35 -12.69 -15.79 5.80
CA GLN A 35 -13.68 -15.36 6.80
C GLN A 35 -14.28 -16.60 7.47
N PRO A 36 -14.19 -16.74 8.82
CA PRO A 36 -14.75 -17.89 9.50
C PRO A 36 -16.28 -17.84 9.49
N SER A 37 -16.93 -19.02 9.55
CA SER A 37 -18.38 -19.12 9.55
C SER A 37 -19.03 -18.39 10.74
N SER A 38 -18.35 -18.31 11.87
CA SER A 38 -18.79 -17.52 13.04
C SER A 38 -18.87 -16.01 12.77
N MET A 39 -18.26 -15.51 11.68
CA MET A 39 -18.30 -14.12 11.26
C MET A 39 -19.01 -13.93 9.91
N ALA A 40 -19.79 -14.91 9.44
CA ALA A 40 -20.48 -14.84 8.14
C ALA A 40 -21.35 -13.57 8.01
N ASP A 41 -22.00 -13.15 9.09
CA ASP A 41 -22.85 -11.96 9.14
C ASP A 41 -22.08 -10.66 9.44
N SER A 42 -20.76 -10.70 9.47
CA SER A 42 -19.95 -9.51 9.74
C SER A 42 -20.14 -8.44 8.67
N THR A 43 -20.38 -7.22 9.11
CA THR A 43 -20.48 -6.02 8.24
C THR A 43 -19.11 -5.37 7.96
N LEU A 44 -18.02 -5.94 8.51
CA LEU A 44 -16.67 -5.44 8.27
C LEU A 44 -16.30 -5.57 6.79
N ALA A 45 -15.86 -4.47 6.21
CA ALA A 45 -15.48 -4.36 4.81
C ALA A 45 -14.38 -3.32 4.61
N PRO A 46 -13.58 -3.43 3.54
CA PRO A 46 -12.62 -2.39 3.17
C PRO A 46 -13.28 -1.02 3.09
N ILE A 47 -12.68 -0.03 3.74
CA ILE A 47 -13.18 1.36 3.75
C ILE A 47 -13.13 1.90 2.32
N PRO A 48 -14.29 2.32 1.75
CA PRO A 48 -14.34 2.87 0.39
C PRO A 48 -13.42 4.08 0.25
N GLN A 49 -12.81 4.21 -0.92
CA GLN A 49 -12.07 5.42 -1.27
C GLN A 49 -13.05 6.51 -1.66
N PRO A 50 -12.95 7.74 -1.13
CA PRO A 50 -13.72 8.86 -1.59
C PRO A 50 -13.53 9.10 -3.10
N PRO A 51 -14.59 9.45 -3.85
CA PRO A 51 -14.49 9.67 -5.30
C PRO A 51 -13.69 10.95 -5.65
N ALA A 52 -13.63 11.89 -4.72
CA ALA A 52 -12.92 13.16 -4.87
C ALA A 52 -12.14 13.50 -3.59
N PRO A 53 -11.07 14.28 -3.69
CA PRO A 53 -10.35 14.81 -2.53
C PRO A 53 -11.23 15.80 -1.77
N LYS A 54 -10.97 15.95 -0.47
CA LYS A 54 -11.59 16.99 0.35
C LYS A 54 -11.10 18.38 -0.08
N ALA A 55 -11.98 19.37 0.00
CA ALA A 55 -11.55 20.77 -0.14
C ALA A 55 -10.59 21.15 0.99
N ALA A 56 -9.60 22.01 0.69
CA ALA A 56 -8.57 22.38 1.67
C ALA A 56 -9.14 22.92 2.99
N ALA A 57 -10.23 23.70 2.92
CA ALA A 57 -10.91 24.26 4.09
C ALA A 57 -11.64 23.21 4.95
N GLU A 58 -11.89 22.01 4.40
CA GLU A 58 -12.59 20.92 5.10
C GLU A 58 -11.63 19.94 5.77
N ILE A 59 -10.31 20.16 5.63
CA ILE A 59 -9.28 19.29 6.22
C ILE A 59 -8.93 19.79 7.61
N PRO A 60 -9.31 19.08 8.68
CA PRO A 60 -9.10 19.54 10.05
C PRO A 60 -7.67 19.23 10.53
N VAL A 61 -6.69 20.01 10.02
CA VAL A 61 -5.26 19.82 10.31
C VAL A 61 -4.94 19.99 11.80
N ASP A 62 -5.70 20.84 12.49
CA ASP A 62 -5.62 21.10 13.93
C ASP A 62 -5.88 19.86 14.80
N LYS A 63 -6.56 18.84 14.26
CA LYS A 63 -6.77 17.55 14.94
C LYS A 63 -5.54 16.64 14.91
N ILE A 64 -4.56 16.93 14.07
CA ILE A 64 -3.33 16.14 14.03
C ILE A 64 -2.44 16.54 15.20
N LYS A 65 -2.13 15.55 16.04
CA LYS A 65 -1.26 15.70 17.20
C LYS A 65 0.13 15.18 16.86
N VAL A 66 1.14 15.92 17.27
CA VAL A 66 2.58 15.58 17.12
C VAL A 66 3.30 15.92 18.43
N PRO A 67 4.52 15.42 18.67
CA PRO A 67 5.28 15.73 19.88
C PRO A 67 5.53 17.24 20.07
N PRO A 68 5.84 17.68 21.30
CA PRO A 68 6.20 19.08 21.58
C PRO A 68 7.32 19.59 20.66
N GLY A 69 7.22 20.85 20.22
CA GLY A 69 8.14 21.49 19.28
C GLY A 69 7.86 21.20 17.81
N PHE A 70 7.03 20.19 17.50
CA PHE A 70 6.60 19.94 16.12
C PHE A 70 5.33 20.71 15.77
N LYS A 71 5.19 21.06 14.49
CA LYS A 71 4.00 21.71 13.93
C LYS A 71 3.59 21.00 12.65
N VAL A 72 2.27 20.89 12.42
CA VAL A 72 1.70 20.34 11.21
C VAL A 72 0.96 21.41 10.43
N SER A 73 1.13 21.43 9.12
CA SER A 73 0.40 22.30 8.21
C SER A 73 -0.05 21.54 6.98
N LEU A 74 -1.12 21.99 6.34
CA LEU A 74 -1.50 21.50 5.02
C LEU A 74 -0.48 22.00 4.00
N TRP A 75 0.21 21.08 3.33
CA TRP A 75 1.22 21.41 2.33
C TRP A 75 0.66 21.43 0.91
N ALA A 76 -0.18 20.44 0.57
CA ALA A 76 -0.92 20.38 -0.68
C ALA A 76 -2.25 19.64 -0.48
N SER A 77 -3.23 19.92 -1.34
CA SER A 77 -4.55 19.27 -1.37
C SER A 77 -5.03 19.10 -2.80
N GLY A 78 -6.20 18.50 -3.00
CA GLY A 78 -6.74 18.27 -4.34
C GLY A 78 -6.09 17.10 -5.07
N ILE A 79 -5.34 16.24 -4.38
CA ILE A 79 -4.62 15.11 -4.94
C ILE A 79 -5.42 13.83 -4.63
N ASN A 80 -6.37 13.47 -5.50
CA ASN A 80 -7.23 12.32 -5.26
C ASN A 80 -6.40 11.05 -5.00
N ASN A 81 -6.65 10.40 -3.85
CA ASN A 81 -5.94 9.20 -3.41
C ASN A 81 -4.40 9.37 -3.39
N ALA A 82 -3.89 10.44 -2.77
CA ALA A 82 -2.46 10.72 -2.65
C ALA A 82 -1.72 9.57 -1.94
N ARG A 83 -0.76 8.92 -2.62
CA ARG A 83 -0.06 7.76 -2.07
C ARG A 83 1.45 7.92 -2.06
N VAL A 84 2.19 7.12 -2.83
CA VAL A 84 3.66 7.20 -2.85
C VAL A 84 4.11 8.54 -3.40
N MET A 85 5.07 9.12 -2.71
CA MET A 85 5.72 10.38 -3.07
C MET A 85 7.18 10.14 -3.41
N THR A 86 7.68 10.78 -4.48
CA THR A 86 9.11 10.81 -4.79
C THR A 86 9.51 12.18 -5.29
N TRP A 87 10.70 12.65 -4.90
CA TRP A 87 11.23 13.92 -5.38
C TRP A 87 11.96 13.75 -6.70
N GLY A 88 11.71 14.66 -7.63
CA GLY A 88 12.60 14.93 -8.74
C GLY A 88 13.81 15.76 -8.29
N GLU A 89 14.77 15.88 -9.14
CA GLU A 89 16.04 16.60 -8.86
C GLU A 89 15.86 18.11 -8.83
N LYS A 90 14.89 18.64 -9.61
CA LYS A 90 14.56 20.08 -9.69
C LYS A 90 13.54 20.52 -8.62
N GLY A 91 13.12 19.61 -7.74
CA GLY A 91 12.24 19.91 -6.63
C GLY A 91 10.75 19.70 -6.92
N THR A 92 10.41 19.02 -8.01
CA THR A 92 9.05 18.54 -8.27
C THR A 92 8.74 17.36 -7.37
N LEU A 93 7.60 17.38 -6.63
CA LEU A 93 7.12 16.20 -5.92
C LEU A 93 6.17 15.41 -6.84
N PHE A 94 6.56 14.20 -7.20
CA PHE A 94 5.68 13.28 -7.91
C PHE A 94 4.85 12.47 -6.90
N VAL A 95 3.54 12.33 -7.18
CA VAL A 95 2.59 11.66 -6.27
C VAL A 95 1.74 10.69 -7.07
N SER A 96 1.72 9.43 -6.68
CA SER A 96 0.85 8.43 -7.29
C SER A 96 -0.56 8.50 -6.70
N SER A 97 -1.53 8.12 -7.53
CA SER A 97 -2.94 8.01 -7.17
C SER A 97 -3.48 6.68 -7.67
N ARG A 98 -3.49 5.70 -6.79
CA ARG A 98 -3.79 4.31 -7.15
C ARG A 98 -5.19 4.14 -7.74
N THR A 99 -6.22 4.55 -7.02
CA THR A 99 -7.61 4.31 -7.42
C THR A 99 -8.10 5.27 -8.50
N ALA A 100 -7.53 6.46 -8.61
CA ALA A 100 -7.84 7.38 -9.70
C ALA A 100 -7.04 7.08 -10.98
N GLY A 101 -6.05 6.17 -10.92
CA GLY A 101 -5.24 5.81 -12.08
C GLY A 101 -4.36 6.94 -12.60
N ASN A 102 -3.93 7.86 -11.73
CA ASN A 102 -3.18 9.05 -12.11
C ASN A 102 -1.80 9.10 -11.46
N VAL A 103 -0.91 9.87 -12.05
CA VAL A 103 0.30 10.39 -11.41
C VAL A 103 0.27 11.91 -11.50
N TYR A 104 0.56 12.56 -10.39
CA TYR A 104 0.61 14.01 -10.26
C TYR A 104 2.03 14.51 -10.09
N ALA A 105 2.29 15.72 -10.56
CA ALA A 105 3.45 16.52 -10.22
C ALA A 105 2.98 17.73 -9.39
N VAL A 106 3.55 17.92 -8.21
CA VAL A 106 3.28 19.07 -7.34
C VAL A 106 4.49 19.98 -7.38
N VAL A 107 4.27 21.20 -7.86
CA VAL A 107 5.32 22.22 -8.06
C VAL A 107 5.11 23.37 -7.08
N ASP A 108 6.18 23.80 -6.42
CA ASP A 108 6.16 24.99 -5.58
C ASP A 108 6.25 26.27 -6.46
N LYS A 109 5.26 27.12 -6.34
CA LYS A 109 5.18 28.43 -6.99
C LYS A 109 5.18 29.55 -5.93
N GLY A 110 6.30 29.72 -5.27
CA GLY A 110 6.43 30.78 -4.25
C GLY A 110 5.54 30.58 -3.01
N GLY A 111 5.42 29.33 -2.55
CA GLY A 111 4.60 28.98 -1.39
C GLY A 111 3.20 28.42 -1.76
N GLN A 112 2.73 28.62 -2.98
CA GLN A 112 1.55 27.96 -3.51
C GLN A 112 1.94 26.65 -4.20
N ARG A 113 1.09 25.62 -4.09
CA ARG A 113 1.31 24.31 -4.70
C ARG A 113 0.43 24.17 -5.94
N GLU A 114 1.07 24.13 -7.11
CA GLU A 114 0.41 23.78 -8.37
C GLU A 114 0.44 22.26 -8.54
N VAL A 115 -0.75 21.65 -8.71
CA VAL A 115 -0.90 20.22 -8.92
C VAL A 115 -1.20 19.95 -10.39
N LYS A 116 -0.29 19.29 -11.09
CA LYS A 116 -0.44 18.91 -12.51
C LYS A 116 -0.64 17.41 -12.63
N THR A 117 -1.57 16.96 -13.46
CA THR A 117 -1.70 15.53 -13.80
C THR A 117 -0.78 15.21 -14.97
N ILE A 118 0.26 14.42 -14.74
CA ILE A 118 1.26 14.06 -15.75
C ILE A 118 1.00 12.71 -16.42
N ALA A 119 0.17 11.85 -15.82
CA ALA A 119 -0.28 10.59 -16.41
C ALA A 119 -1.69 10.26 -15.94
N LYS A 120 -2.49 9.61 -16.82
CA LYS A 120 -3.90 9.23 -16.57
C LYS A 120 -4.18 7.82 -17.11
N GLY A 121 -5.25 7.18 -16.57
CA GLY A 121 -5.74 5.90 -17.08
C GLY A 121 -4.78 4.73 -16.82
N LEU A 122 -3.92 4.86 -15.82
CA LEU A 122 -2.99 3.81 -15.44
C LEU A 122 -3.69 2.74 -14.60
N ASN A 123 -3.21 1.51 -14.69
CA ASN A 123 -3.76 0.39 -13.95
C ASN A 123 -3.24 0.37 -12.50
N LEU A 124 -3.96 1.06 -11.60
CA LEU A 124 -3.69 1.16 -10.17
C LEU A 124 -2.22 1.54 -9.86
N PRO A 125 -1.68 2.65 -10.41
CA PRO A 125 -0.31 3.07 -10.18
C PRO A 125 -0.10 3.35 -8.70
N ASN A 126 0.95 2.76 -8.10
CA ASN A 126 1.25 3.01 -6.69
C ASN A 126 2.72 3.39 -6.48
N GLY A 127 3.67 2.57 -6.93
CA GLY A 127 5.10 2.82 -6.74
C GLY A 127 5.63 3.91 -7.67
N LEU A 128 6.40 4.83 -7.09
CA LEU A 128 7.16 5.85 -7.84
C LEU A 128 8.60 5.85 -7.35
N ALA A 129 9.55 5.92 -8.28
CA ALA A 129 10.95 6.15 -8.00
C ALA A 129 11.52 7.14 -9.02
N PHE A 130 12.46 7.99 -8.60
CA PHE A 130 13.10 8.96 -9.48
C PHE A 130 14.62 8.82 -9.39
N LYS A 131 15.28 8.80 -10.54
CA LYS A 131 16.74 8.74 -10.61
C LYS A 131 17.23 9.25 -11.96
N ASP A 132 18.29 10.05 -11.96
CA ASP A 132 19.00 10.52 -13.16
C ASP A 132 18.05 11.16 -14.19
N GLY A 133 17.13 12.03 -13.75
CA GLY A 133 16.14 12.70 -14.61
C GLY A 133 14.97 11.83 -15.08
N VAL A 134 14.86 10.60 -14.60
CA VAL A 134 13.86 9.62 -15.03
C VAL A 134 12.89 9.28 -13.89
N LEU A 135 11.58 9.42 -14.14
CA LEU A 135 10.53 8.95 -13.26
C LEU A 135 10.11 7.54 -13.66
N TYR A 136 10.22 6.59 -12.72
CA TYR A 136 9.71 5.23 -12.85
C TYR A 136 8.35 5.11 -12.15
N ILE A 137 7.40 4.41 -12.81
CA ILE A 137 6.02 4.26 -12.36
C ILE A 137 5.67 2.77 -12.36
N ALA A 138 5.27 2.23 -11.21
CA ALA A 138 4.81 0.86 -11.11
C ALA A 138 3.27 0.80 -11.10
N GLU A 139 2.72 0.12 -12.09
CA GLU A 139 1.35 -0.35 -12.19
C GLU A 139 1.26 -1.79 -11.65
N ILE A 140 0.09 -2.40 -11.62
CA ILE A 140 -0.05 -3.80 -11.19
C ILE A 140 0.82 -4.73 -12.04
N HIS A 141 0.77 -4.58 -13.36
CA HIS A 141 1.27 -5.54 -14.33
C HIS A 141 2.59 -5.15 -14.99
N ARG A 142 3.08 -3.93 -14.75
CA ARG A 142 4.30 -3.43 -15.40
C ARG A 142 4.96 -2.29 -14.62
N ILE A 143 6.21 -2.04 -14.95
CA ILE A 143 6.95 -0.84 -14.58
C ILE A 143 7.23 -0.08 -15.87
N THR A 144 6.92 1.21 -15.88
CA THR A 144 7.21 2.14 -16.99
C THR A 144 8.10 3.27 -16.50
N LYS A 145 8.66 4.06 -17.42
CA LYS A 145 9.46 5.25 -17.12
C LYS A 145 9.10 6.43 -18.02
N MET A 146 9.34 7.64 -17.52
CA MET A 146 9.28 8.90 -18.25
C MET A 146 10.61 9.61 -18.16
N VAL A 147 11.30 9.78 -19.29
CA VAL A 147 12.63 10.41 -19.37
C VAL A 147 12.49 11.93 -19.50
N GLY A 148 13.19 12.70 -18.64
CA GLY A 148 13.21 14.16 -18.69
C GLY A 148 11.88 14.80 -18.32
N ILE A 149 11.06 14.15 -17.49
CA ILE A 149 9.70 14.59 -17.14
C ILE A 149 9.69 15.96 -16.46
N GLU A 150 10.68 16.32 -15.62
CA GLU A 150 10.67 17.58 -14.88
C GLU A 150 10.75 18.81 -15.79
N ASP A 151 11.24 18.66 -17.01
CA ASP A 151 11.29 19.74 -18.03
C ASP A 151 10.02 19.80 -18.89
N LYS A 152 9.11 18.82 -18.76
CA LYS A 152 7.98 18.62 -19.66
C LYS A 152 6.66 18.38 -18.91
N LEU A 153 6.45 19.01 -17.76
CA LEU A 153 5.27 18.78 -16.92
C LEU A 153 3.95 19.17 -17.61
N ASP A 154 3.99 20.12 -18.56
CA ASP A 154 2.81 20.55 -19.32
C ASP A 154 2.56 19.72 -20.60
N ALA A 155 3.59 19.04 -21.09
CA ALA A 155 3.54 18.12 -22.23
C ALA A 155 4.34 16.86 -21.91
N PRO A 156 3.85 15.99 -21.01
CA PRO A 156 4.62 14.84 -20.52
C PRO A 156 5.07 13.94 -21.66
N PRO A 157 6.31 13.40 -21.61
CA PRO A 157 6.79 12.46 -22.60
C PRO A 157 6.00 11.15 -22.55
N ALA A 158 6.03 10.40 -23.65
CA ALA A 158 5.46 9.06 -23.69
C ALA A 158 6.13 8.14 -22.64
N MET A 159 5.34 7.25 -22.06
CA MET A 159 5.86 6.24 -21.14
C MET A 159 6.52 5.11 -21.94
N GLU A 160 7.73 4.74 -21.52
CA GLU A 160 8.47 3.59 -22.02
C GLU A 160 8.32 2.41 -21.05
N VAL A 161 8.16 1.20 -21.58
CA VAL A 161 8.11 -0.03 -20.76
C VAL A 161 9.53 -0.37 -20.29
N VAL A 162 9.64 -0.64 -18.99
CA VAL A 162 10.88 -1.14 -18.35
C VAL A 162 10.77 -2.63 -18.04
N TYR A 163 9.61 -3.06 -17.47
CA TYR A 163 9.39 -4.43 -17.06
C TYR A 163 7.88 -4.74 -17.10
N ASP A 164 7.41 -5.73 -17.87
CA ASP A 164 5.98 -5.96 -18.13
C ASP A 164 5.50 -7.40 -17.89
N ILE A 165 6.31 -8.21 -17.22
CA ILE A 165 5.99 -9.60 -16.88
C ILE A 165 5.57 -9.77 -15.41
N LEU A 166 5.07 -8.70 -14.78
CA LEU A 166 4.53 -8.75 -13.42
C LEU A 166 3.17 -9.47 -13.41
N PRO A 167 2.86 -10.23 -12.32
CA PRO A 167 1.53 -10.80 -12.13
C PRO A 167 0.43 -9.74 -12.18
N ARG A 168 -0.75 -10.14 -12.67
CA ARG A 168 -1.90 -9.24 -12.89
C ARG A 168 -2.97 -9.32 -11.81
N ASP A 169 -2.72 -10.10 -10.77
CA ASP A 169 -3.66 -10.30 -9.66
C ASP A 169 -3.97 -8.99 -8.94
N LEU A 170 -5.27 -8.77 -8.66
CA LEU A 170 -5.73 -7.57 -7.96
C LEU A 170 -5.44 -7.61 -6.46
N PRO A 171 -5.65 -8.74 -5.73
CA PRO A 171 -5.29 -8.80 -4.33
C PRO A 171 -3.79 -8.53 -4.15
N HIS A 172 -3.45 -7.53 -3.31
CA HIS A 172 -2.06 -7.08 -3.05
C HIS A 172 -1.22 -6.82 -4.32
N GLY A 173 -1.90 -6.54 -5.45
CA GLY A 173 -1.26 -6.38 -6.77
C GLY A 173 -0.43 -5.10 -6.91
N TRP A 174 -0.72 -4.05 -6.15
CA TRP A 174 -0.01 -2.77 -6.25
C TRP A 174 1.42 -2.87 -5.71
N LYS A 175 2.34 -2.27 -6.45
CA LYS A 175 3.78 -2.30 -6.17
C LYS A 175 4.20 -1.04 -5.42
N TYR A 176 5.13 -1.15 -4.50
CA TYR A 176 6.00 -0.05 -4.08
C TYR A 176 7.24 -0.06 -4.96
N LEU A 177 7.93 1.06 -5.10
CA LEU A 177 9.09 1.17 -5.97
C LEU A 177 10.14 2.08 -5.33
N ALA A 178 11.38 1.62 -5.26
CA ALA A 178 12.49 2.43 -4.79
C ALA A 178 13.83 1.91 -5.33
N PHE A 179 14.79 2.80 -5.51
CA PHE A 179 16.16 2.43 -5.82
C PHE A 179 16.91 2.02 -4.56
N GLY A 180 17.50 0.84 -4.57
CA GLY A 180 18.39 0.38 -3.52
C GLY A 180 19.78 1.01 -3.57
N PRO A 181 20.58 0.83 -2.50
CA PRO A 181 21.95 1.33 -2.45
C PRO A 181 22.88 0.70 -3.49
N ASP A 182 22.47 -0.40 -4.09
CA ASP A 182 23.14 -1.08 -5.22
C ASP A 182 22.75 -0.50 -6.60
N GLY A 183 21.89 0.53 -6.63
CA GLY A 183 21.39 1.17 -7.83
C GLY A 183 20.32 0.38 -8.59
N LYS A 184 19.89 -0.79 -8.08
CA LYS A 184 18.80 -1.57 -8.65
C LYS A 184 17.43 -1.04 -8.21
N LEU A 185 16.42 -1.31 -9.02
CA LEU A 185 15.03 -0.93 -8.78
C LEU A 185 14.30 -2.07 -8.06
N TYR A 186 13.89 -1.84 -6.80
CA TYR A 186 13.21 -2.80 -5.96
C TYR A 186 11.70 -2.60 -5.98
N PHE A 187 10.96 -3.71 -5.91
CA PHE A 187 9.51 -3.71 -5.83
C PHE A 187 8.99 -4.96 -5.09
N ASN A 188 7.77 -4.89 -4.58
CA ASN A 188 7.09 -6.03 -3.99
C ASN A 188 6.18 -6.73 -5.02
N ILE A 189 5.97 -8.02 -4.84
CA ILE A 189 4.90 -8.79 -5.46
C ILE A 189 4.11 -9.45 -4.34
N GLY A 190 2.93 -8.93 -4.01
CA GLY A 190 2.12 -9.44 -2.90
C GLY A 190 1.48 -10.79 -3.20
N ALA A 191 0.95 -11.46 -2.18
CA ALA A 191 0.22 -12.70 -2.34
C ALA A 191 -1.10 -12.47 -3.11
N PRO A 192 -1.53 -13.37 -4.02
CA PRO A 192 -2.75 -13.20 -4.80
C PRO A 192 -4.03 -13.52 -4.01
N CYS A 193 -3.93 -13.63 -2.71
CA CYS A 193 -4.98 -14.14 -1.81
C CYS A 193 -4.84 -13.51 -0.41
N ASN A 194 -5.89 -13.65 0.40
CA ASN A 194 -5.76 -13.39 1.84
C ASN A 194 -4.83 -14.42 2.48
N ILE A 195 -5.11 -15.70 2.23
CA ILE A 195 -4.29 -16.84 2.68
C ILE A 195 -4.34 -17.95 1.65
N CYS A 196 -3.21 -18.43 1.21
CA CYS A 196 -3.00 -19.56 0.29
C CYS A 196 -1.49 -19.87 0.22
N ILE A 197 -1.15 -21.01 -0.35
CA ILE A 197 0.21 -21.24 -0.86
C ILE A 197 0.35 -20.43 -2.15
N PRO A 198 1.10 -19.33 -2.16
CA PRO A 198 1.21 -18.49 -3.35
C PRO A 198 2.08 -19.17 -4.42
N PRO A 199 1.89 -18.84 -5.71
CA PRO A 199 2.88 -19.17 -6.73
C PRO A 199 4.27 -18.57 -6.38
N ASP A 200 5.34 -19.20 -6.84
CA ASP A 200 6.73 -18.76 -6.54
C ASP A 200 7.02 -17.31 -6.93
N THR A 201 6.26 -16.79 -7.90
CA THR A 201 6.36 -15.40 -8.35
C THR A 201 5.78 -14.38 -7.37
N HIS A 202 5.09 -14.80 -6.30
CA HIS A 202 4.35 -13.94 -5.37
C HIS A 202 4.93 -13.98 -3.94
N ALA A 203 4.35 -13.16 -3.09
CA ALA A 203 4.72 -13.03 -1.67
C ALA A 203 6.22 -12.77 -1.47
N ASN A 204 6.76 -11.78 -2.19
CA ASN A 204 8.19 -11.48 -2.18
C ASN A 204 8.49 -9.98 -2.32
N ILE A 205 9.74 -9.62 -2.04
CA ILE A 205 10.37 -8.39 -2.52
C ILE A 205 11.41 -8.81 -3.54
N SER A 206 11.39 -8.15 -4.69
CA SER A 206 12.26 -8.42 -5.85
C SER A 206 12.96 -7.15 -6.33
N ARG A 207 13.94 -7.30 -7.19
CA ARG A 207 14.67 -6.19 -7.82
C ARG A 207 15.04 -6.50 -9.26
N VAL A 208 15.22 -5.44 -10.06
CA VAL A 208 15.74 -5.48 -11.43
C VAL A 208 16.76 -4.37 -11.63
N ASN A 209 17.53 -4.43 -12.69
CA ASN A 209 18.32 -3.28 -13.16
C ASN A 209 17.38 -2.16 -13.65
N PRO A 210 17.83 -0.88 -13.73
CA PRO A 210 17.02 0.24 -14.23
C PRO A 210 16.47 0.06 -15.65
N ASP A 211 17.09 -0.82 -16.44
CA ASP A 211 16.64 -1.22 -17.79
C ASP A 211 15.66 -2.40 -17.81
N GLY A 212 15.31 -2.95 -16.65
CA GLY A 212 14.39 -4.08 -16.51
C GLY A 212 15.05 -5.46 -16.58
N THR A 213 16.33 -5.55 -16.83
CA THR A 213 17.08 -6.82 -16.85
C THR A 213 17.49 -7.28 -15.45
N GLY A 214 18.01 -8.51 -15.32
CA GLY A 214 18.64 -8.99 -14.09
C GLY A 214 17.68 -9.12 -12.91
N PHE A 215 16.48 -9.68 -13.14
CA PHE A 215 15.50 -9.98 -12.09
C PHE A 215 16.09 -10.89 -10.99
N GLU A 216 15.85 -10.52 -9.72
CA GLU A 216 16.28 -11.28 -8.56
C GLU A 216 15.25 -11.20 -7.44
N TYR A 217 15.00 -12.32 -6.75
CA TYR A 217 14.30 -12.34 -5.47
C TYR A 217 15.22 -11.85 -4.35
N VAL A 218 14.69 -11.00 -3.46
CA VAL A 218 15.40 -10.46 -2.30
C VAL A 218 14.89 -11.10 -1.00
N ALA A 219 13.56 -11.18 -0.83
CA ALA A 219 12.92 -11.74 0.35
C ALA A 219 11.71 -12.57 -0.06
N HIS A 220 11.41 -13.64 0.65
CA HIS A 220 10.29 -14.56 0.42
C HIS A 220 9.33 -14.59 1.61
N GLY A 221 8.11 -15.11 1.40
CA GLY A 221 7.12 -15.22 2.47
C GLY A 221 6.65 -13.86 3.00
N VAL A 222 6.69 -12.83 2.16
CA VAL A 222 6.23 -11.47 2.43
C VAL A 222 4.84 -11.31 1.84
N ARG A 223 3.78 -11.49 2.66
CA ARG A 223 2.40 -11.50 2.17
C ARG A 223 2.03 -10.25 1.38
N ASN A 224 2.28 -9.08 1.94
CA ASN A 224 2.06 -7.79 1.28
C ASN A 224 2.91 -6.71 1.94
N SER A 225 3.94 -6.25 1.24
CA SER A 225 4.78 -5.14 1.67
C SER A 225 4.72 -4.04 0.64
N VAL A 226 4.15 -2.91 1.00
CA VAL A 226 4.02 -1.74 0.10
C VAL A 226 4.80 -0.53 0.62
N GLY A 227 5.84 -0.78 1.38
CA GLY A 227 6.76 0.26 1.86
C GLY A 227 8.01 -0.37 2.45
N PHE A 228 9.15 0.07 1.96
CA PHE A 228 10.47 -0.33 2.42
C PHE A 228 11.49 0.79 2.19
N ASP A 229 12.55 0.76 2.99
CA ASP A 229 13.67 1.68 2.88
C ASP A 229 14.94 1.01 3.42
N TRP A 230 16.09 1.61 3.21
CA TRP A 230 17.38 1.08 3.64
C TRP A 230 17.95 1.90 4.79
N HIS A 231 18.45 1.19 5.78
CA HIS A 231 19.16 1.86 6.88
C HIS A 231 20.32 2.70 6.33
N PRO A 232 20.41 4.00 6.68
CA PRO A 232 21.37 4.92 6.04
C PRO A 232 22.83 4.51 6.19
N VAL A 233 23.17 3.76 7.26
CA VAL A 233 24.54 3.32 7.56
C VAL A 233 24.78 1.88 7.14
N THR A 234 23.95 0.91 7.64
CA THR A 234 24.19 -0.53 7.38
C THR A 234 23.75 -0.97 5.99
N LYS A 235 22.91 -0.19 5.31
CA LYS A 235 22.33 -0.51 3.99
C LYS A 235 21.43 -1.74 3.99
N GLU A 236 21.04 -2.26 5.13
CA GLU A 236 20.06 -3.33 5.25
C GLU A 236 18.68 -2.83 4.85
N LEU A 237 17.89 -3.71 4.25
CA LEU A 237 16.52 -3.44 3.80
C LEU A 237 15.53 -3.63 4.95
N TYR A 238 14.77 -2.58 5.29
CA TYR A 238 13.69 -2.61 6.26
C TYR A 238 12.35 -2.41 5.57
N PHE A 239 11.32 -3.15 5.99
CA PHE A 239 10.01 -3.11 5.35
C PHE A 239 8.87 -3.45 6.32
N ALA A 240 7.68 -2.95 6.00
CA ALA A 240 6.46 -3.32 6.70
C ALA A 240 5.75 -4.47 5.97
N THR A 241 5.11 -5.39 6.70
CA THR A 241 4.36 -6.50 6.14
C THR A 241 2.97 -6.59 6.76
N HIS A 242 1.94 -6.62 5.91
CA HIS A 242 0.57 -6.84 6.33
C HIS A 242 0.31 -8.34 6.54
N ALA A 243 -0.22 -8.69 7.70
CA ALA A 243 -0.60 -10.06 8.04
C ALA A 243 -1.93 -10.47 7.37
N ARG A 244 -2.32 -11.76 7.51
CA ARG A 244 -3.61 -12.25 6.99
C ARG A 244 -4.79 -11.63 7.74
N ASP A 245 -5.91 -11.51 7.04
CA ASP A 245 -7.19 -11.11 7.61
C ASP A 245 -7.91 -12.32 8.23
N TRP A 246 -8.91 -12.07 9.09
CA TRP A 246 -9.87 -13.03 9.58
C TRP A 246 -9.31 -14.14 10.50
N LEU A 247 -8.11 -14.01 11.06
CA LEU A 247 -7.62 -14.93 12.08
C LEU A 247 -8.16 -14.54 13.48
N GLY A 248 -8.35 -13.26 13.70
CA GLY A 248 -8.94 -12.70 14.93
C GLY A 248 -8.92 -11.17 14.93
N GLU A 249 -9.59 -10.55 15.88
CA GLU A 249 -9.60 -9.09 16.09
C GLU A 249 -8.21 -8.56 16.44
N ASP A 250 -7.52 -9.25 17.34
CA ASP A 250 -6.24 -8.83 17.90
C ASP A 250 -5.06 -9.65 17.39
N VAL A 251 -5.29 -10.56 16.46
CA VAL A 251 -4.29 -11.42 15.84
C VAL A 251 -4.57 -11.64 14.35
N PRO A 252 -3.55 -11.79 13.54
CA PRO A 252 -2.13 -11.57 13.85
C PRO A 252 -1.77 -10.09 13.79
N SER A 253 -0.71 -9.72 14.50
CA SER A 253 -0.07 -8.43 14.33
C SER A 253 0.54 -8.32 12.94
N ASP A 254 0.46 -7.15 12.33
CA ASP A 254 1.34 -6.75 11.23
C ASP A 254 2.79 -6.67 11.72
N ARG A 255 3.74 -6.58 10.80
CA ARG A 255 5.17 -6.72 11.10
C ARG A 255 5.96 -5.55 10.53
N PHE A 256 7.02 -5.19 11.24
CA PHE A 256 8.16 -4.45 10.71
C PHE A 256 9.38 -5.37 10.74
N ASP A 257 10.01 -5.55 9.60
CA ASP A 257 11.01 -6.58 9.33
C ASP A 257 12.31 -5.98 8.84
N VAL A 258 13.41 -6.76 8.98
CA VAL A 258 14.71 -6.45 8.38
C VAL A 258 15.22 -7.65 7.59
N ALA A 259 15.56 -7.43 6.33
CA ALA A 259 16.25 -8.39 5.50
C ALA A 259 17.76 -8.16 5.63
N SER A 260 18.38 -8.75 6.65
CA SER A 260 19.83 -8.68 6.91
C SER A 260 20.68 -9.40 5.85
N LYS A 261 20.05 -10.28 5.10
CA LYS A 261 20.64 -10.97 3.93
C LYS A 261 19.57 -11.31 2.91
N LYS A 262 19.99 -11.48 1.64
CA LYS A 262 19.14 -11.93 0.54
C LYS A 262 18.63 -13.35 0.77
N GLY A 263 17.37 -13.62 0.37
CA GLY A 263 16.77 -14.96 0.38
C GLY A 263 16.13 -15.39 1.68
N LEU A 264 16.03 -14.52 2.68
CA LEU A 264 15.28 -14.82 3.91
C LEU A 264 13.80 -15.01 3.61
N HIS A 265 13.15 -15.94 4.35
CA HIS A 265 11.73 -16.21 4.29
C HIS A 265 11.04 -15.68 5.55
N PHE A 266 10.00 -14.84 5.38
CA PHE A 266 9.31 -14.08 6.44
C PHE A 266 8.02 -14.71 6.95
N GLY A 267 7.76 -15.99 6.61
CA GLY A 267 6.77 -16.84 7.25
C GLY A 267 5.49 -17.09 6.47
N PHE A 268 4.98 -16.15 5.64
CA PHE A 268 3.73 -16.38 4.91
C PHE A 268 3.86 -17.52 3.89
N PRO A 269 2.88 -18.47 3.82
CA PRO A 269 1.61 -18.52 4.55
C PRO A 269 1.66 -19.29 5.88
N TYR A 270 2.78 -19.79 6.30
CA TYR A 270 2.92 -20.81 7.36
C TYR A 270 2.92 -20.26 8.79
N CYS A 271 3.56 -19.11 9.00
CA CYS A 271 3.72 -18.47 10.31
C CYS A 271 3.44 -16.97 10.23
N HIS A 272 2.63 -16.48 11.15
CA HIS A 272 2.27 -15.06 11.27
C HIS A 272 2.93 -14.46 12.50
N GLN A 273 3.24 -13.16 12.44
CA GLN A 273 3.85 -12.36 13.52
C GLN A 273 5.05 -13.02 14.24
N GLY A 274 5.62 -14.10 13.67
CA GLY A 274 6.80 -14.81 14.19
C GLY A 274 6.53 -15.91 15.20
N ASP A 275 5.29 -16.08 15.70
CA ASP A 275 4.95 -17.05 16.75
C ASP A 275 3.56 -17.68 16.64
N ILE A 276 2.77 -17.34 15.60
CA ILE A 276 1.46 -17.96 15.35
C ILE A 276 1.55 -18.80 14.08
N LEU A 277 1.46 -20.12 14.21
CA LEU A 277 1.30 -21.00 13.07
C LEU A 277 -0.07 -20.82 12.43
N ASP A 278 -0.11 -20.77 11.10
CA ASP A 278 -1.36 -20.72 10.37
C ASP A 278 -2.16 -22.02 10.59
N PRO A 279 -3.46 -21.94 10.94
CA PRO A 279 -4.27 -23.14 11.24
C PRO A 279 -4.43 -24.07 10.02
N GLU A 280 -4.35 -23.54 8.80
CA GLU A 280 -4.52 -24.31 7.56
C GLU A 280 -3.18 -24.77 6.99
N PHE A 281 -2.17 -23.89 6.94
CA PHE A 281 -0.90 -24.09 6.24
C PHE A 281 0.29 -24.34 7.17
N GLY A 282 0.17 -24.06 8.47
CA GLY A 282 1.25 -24.18 9.44
C GLY A 282 1.48 -25.59 9.98
N ARG A 283 0.60 -26.58 9.63
CA ARG A 283 0.71 -27.94 10.16
C ARG A 283 2.07 -28.58 9.78
N GLY A 284 2.76 -29.11 10.79
CA GLY A 284 4.08 -29.73 10.60
C GLY A 284 5.23 -28.75 10.39
N ARG A 285 5.00 -27.46 10.58
CA ARG A 285 6.02 -26.41 10.49
C ARG A 285 6.34 -25.84 11.88
N SER A 286 7.40 -25.06 11.96
CA SER A 286 7.75 -24.27 13.14
C SER A 286 8.01 -22.83 12.73
N CYS A 287 7.56 -21.86 13.54
CA CYS A 287 7.86 -20.45 13.27
C CYS A 287 9.35 -20.13 13.32
N SER A 288 10.16 -20.96 14.00
CA SER A 288 11.63 -20.84 14.03
C SER A 288 12.33 -21.10 12.68
N GLU A 289 11.62 -21.65 11.69
CA GLU A 289 12.12 -21.82 10.33
C GLU A 289 12.20 -20.47 9.56
N PHE A 290 11.55 -19.44 10.06
CA PHE A 290 11.37 -18.16 9.36
C PHE A 290 12.03 -17.02 10.11
N ALA A 291 12.37 -15.96 9.38
CA ALA A 291 12.90 -14.74 9.99
C ALA A 291 11.85 -14.14 10.96
N PRO A 292 12.21 -13.93 12.23
CA PRO A 292 11.29 -13.31 13.18
C PRO A 292 11.06 -11.83 12.82
N PRO A 293 9.91 -11.24 13.22
CA PRO A 293 9.73 -9.80 13.08
C PRO A 293 10.70 -9.03 13.98
N LEU A 294 11.16 -7.90 13.49
CA LEU A 294 11.89 -6.96 14.34
C LEU A 294 10.92 -6.30 15.35
N ILE A 295 9.70 -5.96 14.89
CA ILE A 295 8.64 -5.39 15.72
C ILE A 295 7.29 -5.97 15.27
N LYS A 296 6.45 -6.35 16.23
CA LYS A 296 5.02 -6.54 16.03
C LYS A 296 4.36 -5.17 16.09
N THR A 297 3.80 -4.71 14.96
CA THR A 297 3.32 -3.33 14.82
C THR A 297 1.89 -3.10 15.26
N GLY A 298 1.22 -4.15 15.68
CA GLY A 298 -0.19 -4.19 16.06
C GLY A 298 -1.08 -4.89 15.04
N PRO A 299 -2.24 -5.37 15.47
CA PRO A 299 -3.14 -6.13 14.60
C PRO A 299 -3.78 -5.23 13.55
N HIS A 300 -3.69 -5.65 12.29
CA HIS A 300 -4.38 -5.08 11.14
C HIS A 300 -4.15 -3.58 10.90
N VAL A 301 -3.02 -3.04 11.35
CA VAL A 301 -2.73 -1.59 11.24
C VAL A 301 -2.37 -1.14 9.83
N ALA A 302 -2.10 -2.07 8.94
CA ALA A 302 -1.73 -1.83 7.54
C ALA A 302 -0.57 -0.84 7.39
N GLY A 303 0.62 -1.20 7.90
CA GLY A 303 1.84 -0.42 7.75
C GLY A 303 2.26 -0.30 6.28
N ASN A 304 2.26 0.92 5.74
CA ASN A 304 2.56 1.17 4.33
C ASN A 304 3.91 1.87 4.16
N GLY A 305 3.95 3.20 4.36
CA GLY A 305 5.17 3.97 4.18
C GLY A 305 6.22 3.64 5.23
N VAL A 306 7.45 3.38 4.78
CA VAL A 306 8.64 3.21 5.61
C VAL A 306 9.68 4.20 5.12
N GLU A 307 10.22 5.04 6.00
CA GLU A 307 11.25 6.01 5.63
C GLU A 307 12.21 6.28 6.78
N PHE A 308 13.49 6.13 6.54
CA PHE A 308 14.55 6.54 7.46
C PHE A 308 14.76 8.05 7.40
N TYR A 309 14.67 8.70 8.55
CA TYR A 309 14.93 10.13 8.63
C TYR A 309 16.44 10.44 8.63
N THR A 310 16.89 11.16 7.62
CA THR A 310 18.29 11.57 7.46
C THR A 310 18.46 13.10 7.51
N GLY A 311 17.37 13.84 7.70
CA GLY A 311 17.35 15.30 7.74
C GLY A 311 18.03 15.90 8.94
N SER A 312 18.05 17.23 8.97
CA SER A 312 18.66 18.02 10.04
C SER A 312 17.71 19.02 10.70
N MET A 313 16.44 19.10 10.25
CA MET A 313 15.46 20.00 10.85
C MET A 313 14.96 19.47 12.20
N PHE A 314 14.76 18.15 12.33
CA PHE A 314 14.32 17.55 13.59
C PHE A 314 15.50 17.43 14.56
N PRO A 315 15.25 17.34 15.88
CA PRO A 315 16.31 17.12 16.87
C PRO A 315 17.23 15.93 16.51
N ALA A 316 18.48 16.02 16.94
CA ALA A 316 19.52 15.04 16.53
C ALA A 316 19.16 13.59 16.85
N GLU A 317 18.38 13.35 17.91
CA GLU A 317 17.89 12.02 18.28
C GLU A 317 16.92 11.39 17.28
N TYR A 318 16.33 12.18 16.36
CA TYR A 318 15.48 11.67 15.28
C TYR A 318 16.28 11.09 14.11
N LYS A 319 17.57 11.39 14.03
CA LYS A 319 18.40 10.91 12.93
C LYS A 319 18.47 9.37 12.91
N ASN A 320 18.29 8.79 11.73
CA ASN A 320 18.21 7.34 11.48
C ASN A 320 17.04 6.62 12.19
N ARG A 321 16.06 7.33 12.73
CA ARG A 321 14.78 6.72 13.10
C ARG A 321 13.93 6.47 11.88
N VAL A 322 13.01 5.50 11.98
CA VAL A 322 12.07 5.17 10.91
C VAL A 322 10.71 5.78 11.20
N PHE A 323 10.14 6.46 10.22
CA PHE A 323 8.72 6.80 10.20
C PHE A 323 7.95 5.72 9.46
N LEU A 324 6.95 5.13 10.13
CA LEU A 324 6.08 4.07 9.62
C LEU A 324 4.64 4.58 9.60
N ALA A 325 4.10 4.80 8.40
CA ALA A 325 2.70 5.21 8.25
C ALA A 325 1.78 3.98 8.34
N GLN A 326 0.89 3.97 9.33
CA GLN A 326 -0.17 2.97 9.51
C GLN A 326 -1.46 3.46 8.86
N ARG A 327 -1.82 2.86 7.73
CA ARG A 327 -3.02 3.22 6.97
C ARG A 327 -4.31 2.92 7.72
N GLY A 328 -4.29 1.93 8.61
CA GLY A 328 -5.39 1.57 9.48
C GLY A 328 -6.22 0.38 9.00
N SER A 329 -6.89 -0.23 9.99
CA SER A 329 -7.69 -1.44 9.84
C SER A 329 -9.02 -1.20 9.14
N TRP A 330 -9.51 -2.24 8.47
CA TRP A 330 -10.89 -2.32 7.96
C TRP A 330 -11.63 -3.54 8.56
N ASN A 331 -10.88 -4.55 9.01
CA ASN A 331 -11.34 -5.85 9.47
C ASN A 331 -11.35 -5.99 11.00
N ARG A 332 -11.50 -4.85 11.71
CA ARG A 332 -11.67 -4.79 13.16
C ARG A 332 -12.92 -3.99 13.51
N THR A 333 -13.64 -4.44 14.55
CA THR A 333 -14.76 -3.71 15.13
C THR A 333 -14.27 -2.40 15.76
N GLN A 334 -13.19 -2.45 16.54
CA GLN A 334 -12.50 -1.27 17.03
C GLN A 334 -11.30 -0.96 16.11
N LYS A 335 -11.38 0.12 15.35
CA LYS A 335 -10.34 0.50 14.39
C LYS A 335 -8.97 0.72 15.04
N SER A 336 -7.91 0.32 14.34
CA SER A 336 -6.51 0.48 14.75
C SER A 336 -5.68 1.10 13.62
N GLY A 337 -4.52 1.69 13.95
CA GLY A 337 -3.69 2.40 12.97
C GLY A 337 -4.15 3.84 12.77
N PHE A 338 -4.22 4.33 11.54
CA PHE A 338 -4.55 5.71 11.16
C PHE A 338 -3.62 6.75 11.81
N LYS A 339 -2.33 6.45 11.83
CA LYS A 339 -1.30 7.26 12.48
C LYS A 339 0.08 7.02 11.87
N VAL A 340 1.03 7.87 12.20
CA VAL A 340 2.43 7.65 11.87
C VAL A 340 3.16 7.25 13.14
N MET A 341 3.81 6.10 13.09
CA MET A 341 4.65 5.59 14.16
C MET A 341 6.11 5.96 13.90
N MET A 342 6.88 5.97 14.97
CA MET A 342 8.32 6.15 14.92
C MET A 342 9.01 4.92 15.52
N VAL A 343 9.99 4.38 14.80
CA VAL A 343 10.84 3.29 15.28
C VAL A 343 12.22 3.86 15.60
N THR A 344 12.71 3.61 16.81
CA THR A 344 14.08 3.90 17.20
C THR A 344 14.87 2.60 17.25
N LEU A 345 15.84 2.48 16.35
CA LEU A 345 16.77 1.36 16.29
C LEU A 345 18.06 1.74 17.04
N ARG A 346 18.47 0.93 18.01
CA ARG A 346 19.76 1.07 18.72
C ARG A 346 20.45 -0.26 18.76
N THR A 347 21.75 -0.25 18.55
CA THR A 347 22.55 -1.48 18.62
C THR A 347 22.47 -2.09 20.02
N GLY A 348 22.03 -3.35 20.11
CA GLY A 348 21.93 -4.10 21.36
C GLY A 348 20.66 -3.85 22.18
N ASP A 349 19.80 -2.91 21.80
CA ASP A 349 18.55 -2.60 22.49
C ASP A 349 17.34 -3.19 21.79
N VAL A 350 16.25 -3.40 22.54
CA VAL A 350 14.92 -3.67 21.96
C VAL A 350 14.47 -2.38 21.24
N PRO A 351 14.07 -2.45 19.97
CA PRO A 351 13.58 -1.27 19.25
C PRO A 351 12.39 -0.62 19.97
N LYS A 352 12.41 0.71 20.09
CA LYS A 352 11.24 1.45 20.59
C LYS A 352 10.29 1.71 19.44
N TYR A 353 9.00 1.61 19.73
CA TYR A 353 7.90 1.83 18.78
C TYR A 353 6.88 2.78 19.39
N GLU A 354 6.86 4.02 18.92
CA GLU A 354 6.16 5.13 19.57
C GLU A 354 5.29 5.88 18.53
N VAL A 355 4.20 6.49 19.00
CA VAL A 355 3.37 7.36 18.13
C VAL A 355 4.13 8.63 17.82
N PHE A 356 4.23 9.00 16.55
CA PHE A 356 4.79 10.29 16.12
C PHE A 356 3.69 11.28 15.71
N ALA A 357 2.72 10.86 14.91
CA ALA A 357 1.59 11.70 14.53
C ALA A 357 0.30 10.90 14.53
N GLU A 358 -0.77 11.44 15.11
CA GLU A 358 -2.08 10.80 15.18
C GLU A 358 -3.20 11.83 15.10
N GLY A 359 -4.47 11.39 15.02
CA GLY A 359 -5.63 12.28 15.01
C GLY A 359 -6.53 12.13 13.80
N TRP A 360 -6.14 11.35 12.77
CA TRP A 360 -6.97 11.03 11.61
C TRP A 360 -8.17 10.15 11.95
N LEU A 361 -8.09 9.40 13.04
CA LEU A 361 -9.18 8.62 13.63
C LEU A 361 -9.70 9.34 14.89
N GLN A 362 -11.00 9.61 14.95
CA GLN A 362 -11.70 10.24 16.07
C GLN A 362 -12.83 9.29 16.53
N GLY A 363 -12.62 8.59 17.63
CA GLY A 363 -13.46 7.43 17.99
C GLY A 363 -13.37 6.39 16.85
N ASP A 364 -14.51 6.03 16.25
CA ASP A 364 -14.56 5.11 15.11
C ASP A 364 -14.71 5.83 13.74
N GLN A 365 -14.68 7.15 13.72
CA GLN A 365 -14.80 7.95 12.50
C GLN A 365 -13.43 8.38 12.01
N ILE A 366 -13.13 8.04 10.74
CA ILE A 366 -11.95 8.53 10.06
C ILE A 366 -12.30 9.78 9.25
N TRP A 367 -11.43 10.78 9.32
CA TRP A 367 -11.51 11.93 8.43
C TRP A 367 -10.35 11.98 7.44
N GLY A 368 -9.28 11.24 7.70
CA GLY A 368 -8.10 11.10 6.89
C GLY A 368 -7.43 9.73 7.12
N ARG A 369 -6.37 9.46 6.35
CA ARG A 369 -5.71 8.16 6.35
C ARG A 369 -4.25 8.30 5.91
N PRO A 370 -3.30 8.50 6.85
CA PRO A 370 -1.89 8.65 6.54
C PRO A 370 -1.37 7.34 5.93
N VAL A 371 -0.61 7.43 4.84
CA VAL A 371 -0.25 6.24 4.07
C VAL A 371 1.24 6.17 3.71
N TYR A 372 1.88 7.30 3.43
CA TYR A 372 3.31 7.40 3.16
C TYR A 372 3.90 8.65 3.77
N THR A 373 5.19 8.58 4.08
CA THR A 373 6.00 9.74 4.46
C THR A 373 7.04 10.02 3.39
N ARG A 374 7.51 11.28 3.31
CA ARG A 374 8.64 11.65 2.46
C ARG A 374 9.34 12.87 3.03
N GLN A 375 10.64 12.74 3.31
CA GLN A 375 11.47 13.84 3.77
C GLN A 375 11.68 14.88 2.66
N MET A 376 11.65 16.16 3.04
CA MET A 376 12.01 17.29 2.18
C MET A 376 13.50 17.63 2.31
N LYS A 377 14.02 18.40 1.34
CA LYS A 377 15.43 18.85 1.35
C LYS A 377 15.80 19.67 2.58
N ASP A 378 14.86 20.42 3.14
CA ASP A 378 15.05 21.20 4.38
C ASP A 378 14.98 20.38 5.66
N GLY A 379 14.73 19.08 5.55
CA GLY A 379 14.60 18.15 6.67
C GLY A 379 13.21 18.09 7.28
N SER A 380 12.21 18.83 6.79
CA SER A 380 10.82 18.62 7.18
C SER A 380 10.27 17.30 6.60
N LEU A 381 9.18 16.78 7.17
CA LEU A 381 8.57 15.52 6.76
C LEU A 381 7.20 15.76 6.13
N LEU A 382 6.97 15.23 4.94
CA LEU A 382 5.65 15.17 4.33
C LEU A 382 4.94 13.87 4.74
N ILE A 383 3.61 13.95 4.90
CA ILE A 383 2.72 12.82 5.15
C ILE A 383 1.61 12.85 4.11
N ALA A 384 1.52 11.82 3.27
CA ALA A 384 0.43 11.66 2.31
C ALA A 384 -0.79 11.04 2.97
N ASP A 385 -1.97 11.53 2.62
CA ASP A 385 -3.28 11.08 3.07
C ASP A 385 -4.10 10.64 1.86
N ASP A 386 -4.31 9.33 1.72
CA ASP A 386 -5.00 8.78 0.56
C ASP A 386 -6.53 8.91 0.65
N TYR A 387 -7.07 9.23 1.84
CA TYR A 387 -8.50 9.41 2.06
C TYR A 387 -8.94 10.87 1.88
N ALA A 388 -8.23 11.80 2.50
CA ALA A 388 -8.52 13.22 2.35
C ALA A 388 -8.01 13.78 1.00
N GLY A 389 -7.07 13.13 0.35
CA GLY A 389 -6.45 13.63 -0.89
C GLY A 389 -5.52 14.80 -0.63
N ALA A 390 -4.73 14.70 0.43
CA ALA A 390 -3.90 15.77 0.97
C ALA A 390 -2.47 15.32 1.26
N ILE A 391 -1.59 16.29 1.40
CA ILE A 391 -0.24 16.11 1.89
C ILE A 391 -0.02 17.12 3.01
N TYR A 392 0.38 16.64 4.18
CA TYR A 392 0.73 17.47 5.33
C TYR A 392 2.24 17.64 5.44
N ARG A 393 2.69 18.76 5.98
CA ARG A 393 4.09 19.02 6.28
C ARG A 393 4.28 19.13 7.77
N VAL A 394 5.22 18.37 8.31
CA VAL A 394 5.65 18.43 9.70
C VAL A 394 6.99 19.15 9.76
N THR A 395 7.06 20.21 10.57
CA THR A 395 8.28 20.98 10.84
C THR A 395 8.59 20.94 12.33
N TYR A 396 9.82 21.22 12.70
CA TYR A 396 10.25 21.37 14.09
C TYR A 396 10.71 22.81 14.34
N GLN A 397 10.22 23.40 15.40
CA GLN A 397 10.63 24.70 15.91
C GLN A 397 10.73 24.57 17.43
N PRO A 398 11.94 24.61 18.03
CA PRO A 398 12.14 24.45 19.46
C PRO A 398 11.46 25.53 20.31
#